data_86aa1736bdb26f29cd72137aa1b032c7
#
_entry.id   86aa1736bdb26f29cd72137aa1b032c7
#
_cell.length_a   1.000
_cell.length_b   1.000
_cell.length_c   1.000
_cell.angle_alpha   90.00
_cell.angle_beta   90.00
_cell.angle_gamma   90.00
#
_symmetry.space_group_name_H-M   'P 1'
#
loop_
_entity.id
_entity.type
_entity.pdbx_description
1 polymer ?
#
loop_
_entity_poly.entity_id
_entity_poly.type
_entity_poly.pdbx_seq_one_letter_code
_entity_poly.pdbx_strand_id
1 'polypeptide(L)'
;MNKNNDVINIPGKDARYILSEVEYILISLKNIARYYFNGIEQNVIDDKLLNSYFKETTKFIDDKNITHRLAEIRRVITENFNTDLGDDDMDDIEREIEKIKCWEKPGD
;
A
#
# COMPACT_ATOMS: atom_id res chain seq x y z
N MET A 1 0.31 -19.68 -15.16
CA MET A 1 0.13 -19.57 -13.68
C MET A 1 0.02 -20.96 -13.07
N ASN A 2 0.63 -21.14 -11.92
CA ASN A 2 0.54 -22.40 -11.18
C ASN A 2 -0.91 -22.65 -10.74
N LYS A 3 -1.50 -23.78 -11.12
CA LYS A 3 -2.89 -24.13 -10.77
C LYS A 3 -3.13 -24.16 -9.27
N ASN A 4 -2.09 -24.42 -8.45
CA ASN A 4 -2.19 -24.41 -7.00
C ASN A 4 -2.47 -23.01 -6.44
N ASN A 5 -2.28 -21.96 -7.27
CA ASN A 5 -2.53 -20.56 -6.88
C ASN A 5 -3.83 -20.00 -7.46
N ASP A 6 -4.65 -20.82 -8.15
CA ASP A 6 -5.97 -20.37 -8.61
C ASP A 6 -6.86 -19.98 -7.41
N VAL A 7 -6.69 -20.67 -6.29
CA VAL A 7 -7.33 -20.34 -5.01
C VAL A 7 -6.26 -20.41 -3.94
N ILE A 8 -6.16 -19.36 -3.14
CA ILE A 8 -5.29 -19.35 -1.96
C ILE A 8 -6.16 -19.22 -0.71
N ASN A 9 -5.70 -19.84 0.39
CA ASN A 9 -6.40 -19.79 1.66
C ASN A 9 -5.59 -18.95 2.65
N ILE A 10 -6.21 -17.92 3.19
CA ILE A 10 -5.61 -17.06 4.20
C ILE A 10 -6.33 -17.28 5.53
N PRO A 11 -5.60 -17.64 6.61
CA PRO A 11 -6.24 -17.80 7.92
C PRO A 11 -7.01 -16.54 8.32
N GLY A 12 -8.15 -16.71 8.97
CA GLY A 12 -9.01 -15.58 9.33
C GLY A 12 -8.31 -14.50 10.16
N LYS A 13 -7.42 -14.92 11.08
CA LYS A 13 -6.65 -13.95 11.88
C LYS A 13 -5.72 -13.11 11.03
N ASP A 14 -5.11 -13.73 10.00
CA ASP A 14 -4.22 -13.02 9.08
C ASP A 14 -5.00 -12.07 8.18
N ALA A 15 -6.17 -12.49 7.71
CA ALA A 15 -7.06 -11.63 6.94
C ALA A 15 -7.50 -10.41 7.74
N ARG A 16 -7.82 -10.60 9.03
CA ARG A 16 -8.18 -9.49 9.93
C ARG A 16 -7.01 -8.55 10.17
N TYR A 17 -5.80 -9.10 10.32
CA TYR A 17 -4.59 -8.29 10.45
C TYR A 17 -4.38 -7.42 9.21
N ILE A 18 -4.45 -8.03 8.04
CA ILE A 18 -4.31 -7.32 6.75
C ILE A 18 -5.35 -6.20 6.65
N LEU A 19 -6.61 -6.53 6.93
CA LEU A 19 -7.69 -5.55 6.86
C LEU A 19 -7.47 -4.38 7.82
N SER A 20 -7.04 -4.67 9.07
CA SER A 20 -6.75 -3.62 10.06
C SER A 20 -5.65 -2.67 9.58
N GLU A 21 -4.59 -3.21 9.02
CA GLU A 21 -3.47 -2.40 8.52
C GLU A 21 -3.88 -1.57 7.32
N VAL A 22 -4.62 -2.16 6.38
CA VAL A 22 -5.14 -1.44 5.20
C VAL A 22 -6.07 -0.31 5.64
N GLU A 23 -7.00 -0.59 6.55
CA GLU A 23 -7.94 0.41 7.04
C GLU A 23 -7.22 1.54 7.81
N TYR A 24 -6.22 1.19 8.63
CA TYR A 24 -5.43 2.21 9.32
C TYR A 24 -4.80 3.19 8.34
N ILE A 25 -4.14 2.67 7.30
CA ILE A 25 -3.45 3.48 6.31
C ILE A 25 -4.47 4.31 5.52
N LEU A 26 -5.51 3.66 5.01
CA LEU A 26 -6.53 4.29 4.17
C LEU A 26 -7.26 5.42 4.90
N ILE A 27 -7.76 5.12 6.10
CA ILE A 27 -8.52 6.10 6.89
C ILE A 27 -7.61 7.23 7.36
N SER A 28 -6.37 6.93 7.76
CA SER A 28 -5.42 7.95 8.20
C SER A 28 -5.09 8.92 7.08
N LEU A 29 -4.82 8.43 5.87
CA LEU A 29 -4.54 9.28 4.71
C LEU A 29 -5.76 10.13 4.35
N LYS A 30 -6.97 9.55 4.42
CA LYS A 30 -8.22 10.31 4.20
C LYS A 30 -8.41 11.39 5.26
N ASN A 31 -8.10 11.09 6.51
CA ASN A 31 -8.23 12.05 7.60
C ASN A 31 -7.25 13.21 7.45
N ILE A 32 -6.01 12.93 7.04
CA ILE A 32 -5.03 13.98 6.79
C ILE A 32 -5.51 14.89 5.66
N ALA A 33 -5.94 14.32 4.54
CA ALA A 33 -6.45 15.08 3.41
C ALA A 33 -7.65 15.93 3.82
N ARG A 34 -8.59 15.35 4.54
CA ARG A 34 -9.81 16.03 4.98
C ARG A 34 -9.52 17.15 5.96
N TYR A 35 -8.58 16.93 6.87
CA TYR A 35 -8.18 17.96 7.85
C TYR A 35 -7.69 19.22 7.16
N TYR A 36 -6.86 19.08 6.13
CA TYR A 36 -6.30 20.23 5.42
C TYR A 36 -7.24 20.78 4.35
N PHE A 37 -7.96 19.94 3.62
CA PHE A 37 -8.82 20.36 2.51
C PHE A 37 -10.20 20.85 2.93
N ASN A 38 -10.72 20.46 4.09
CA ASN A 38 -11.96 21.05 4.60
C ASN A 38 -11.80 22.53 4.96
N GLY A 39 -10.57 22.96 5.23
CA GLY A 39 -10.25 24.38 5.40
C GLY A 39 -10.14 25.13 4.07
N ILE A 40 -10.20 24.42 2.94
CA ILE A 40 -10.04 24.98 1.59
C ILE A 40 -11.39 25.18 0.89
N GLU A 41 -12.51 24.83 1.53
CA GLU A 41 -13.87 24.97 0.96
C GLU A 41 -14.22 26.41 0.55
N GLN A 42 -13.37 27.37 0.83
CA GLN A 42 -13.59 28.77 0.49
C GLN A 42 -12.67 29.26 -0.65
N ASN A 43 -12.22 28.36 -1.51
CA ASN A 43 -11.44 28.68 -2.72
C ASN A 43 -10.11 29.38 -2.50
N VAL A 44 -9.55 29.31 -1.29
CA VAL A 44 -8.22 29.88 -1.04
C VAL A 44 -7.26 28.72 -0.80
N ILE A 45 -6.57 28.29 -1.86
CA ILE A 45 -5.43 27.40 -1.74
C ILE A 45 -4.27 28.27 -1.25
N ASP A 46 -4.06 28.28 0.07
CA ASP A 46 -2.90 28.91 0.69
C ASP A 46 -1.71 27.96 0.52
N ASP A 47 -0.62 28.47 -0.07
CA ASP A 47 0.61 27.69 -0.23
C ASP A 47 1.13 27.16 1.10
N LYS A 48 0.94 27.89 2.17
CA LYS A 48 1.33 27.48 3.52
C LYS A 48 0.53 26.27 3.98
N LEU A 49 -0.76 26.24 3.70
CA LEU A 49 -1.63 25.12 4.03
C LEU A 49 -1.27 23.90 3.20
N LEU A 50 -1.01 24.09 1.92
CA LEU A 50 -0.60 23.03 1.01
C LEU A 50 0.74 22.42 1.45
N ASN A 51 1.71 23.24 1.83
CA ASN A 51 2.99 22.78 2.35
C ASN A 51 2.81 22.00 3.66
N SER A 52 1.91 22.42 4.53
CA SER A 52 1.59 21.69 5.77
C SER A 52 1.00 20.34 5.48
N TYR A 53 0.12 20.25 4.48
CA TYR A 53 -0.46 18.98 4.04
C TYR A 53 0.61 18.02 3.51
N PHE A 54 1.49 18.49 2.65
CA PHE A 54 2.58 17.68 2.10
C PHE A 54 3.51 17.18 3.21
N LYS A 55 3.86 18.07 4.13
CA LYS A 55 4.74 17.76 5.24
C LYS A 55 4.12 16.72 6.17
N GLU A 56 2.84 16.88 6.50
CA GLU A 56 2.13 15.95 7.38
C GLU A 56 2.00 14.57 6.73
N THR A 57 1.71 14.52 5.43
CA THR A 57 1.60 13.27 4.68
C THR A 57 2.94 12.53 4.67
N THR A 58 4.03 13.24 4.35
CA THR A 58 5.37 12.64 4.35
C THR A 58 5.76 12.16 5.73
N LYS A 59 5.49 12.97 6.75
CA LYS A 59 5.78 12.63 8.14
C LYS A 59 5.00 11.39 8.57
N PHE A 60 3.73 11.29 8.19
CA PHE A 60 2.92 10.11 8.47
C PHE A 60 3.54 8.85 7.86
N ILE A 61 3.94 8.92 6.60
CA ILE A 61 4.54 7.77 5.91
C ILE A 61 5.82 7.34 6.61
N ASP A 62 6.67 8.28 7.00
CA ASP A 62 7.96 8.00 7.63
C ASP A 62 7.80 7.57 9.09
N ASP A 63 7.09 8.36 9.90
CA ASP A 63 7.00 8.12 11.34
C ASP A 63 6.17 6.89 11.70
N LYS A 64 5.17 6.56 10.88
CA LYS A 64 4.32 5.39 11.11
C LYS A 64 4.76 4.15 10.36
N ASN A 65 5.95 4.19 9.77
CA ASN A 65 6.55 3.06 9.06
C ASN A 65 5.61 2.44 8.02
N ILE A 66 4.97 3.28 7.20
CA ILE A 66 3.95 2.82 6.25
C ILE A 66 4.53 1.83 5.24
N THR A 67 5.74 2.10 4.74
CA THR A 67 6.40 1.20 3.79
C THR A 67 6.64 -0.17 4.42
N HIS A 68 7.08 -0.21 5.68
CA HIS A 68 7.28 -1.47 6.41
C HIS A 68 5.95 -2.20 6.65
N ARG A 69 4.89 -1.48 7.01
CA ARG A 69 3.55 -2.06 7.19
C ARG A 69 3.05 -2.71 5.91
N LEU A 70 3.23 -2.04 4.76
CA LEU A 70 2.84 -2.59 3.46
C LEU A 70 3.66 -3.83 3.11
N ALA A 71 4.96 -3.82 3.40
CA ALA A 71 5.82 -4.99 3.19
C ALA A 71 5.38 -6.19 4.03
N GLU A 72 4.95 -5.96 5.28
CA GLU A 72 4.42 -7.01 6.14
C GLU A 72 3.10 -7.57 5.63
N ILE A 73 2.20 -6.69 5.15
CA ILE A 73 0.95 -7.12 4.50
C ILE A 73 1.27 -8.04 3.33
N ARG A 74 2.22 -7.64 2.49
CA ARG A 74 2.66 -8.44 1.33
C ARG A 74 3.18 -9.79 1.78
N ARG A 75 4.00 -9.84 2.82
CA ARG A 75 4.57 -11.08 3.35
C ARG A 75 3.45 -12.04 3.79
N VAL A 76 2.49 -11.56 4.56
CA VAL A 76 1.39 -12.38 5.06
C VAL A 76 0.56 -12.96 3.91
N ILE A 77 0.32 -12.19 2.86
CA ILE A 77 -0.41 -12.67 1.69
C ILE A 77 0.42 -13.69 0.91
N THR A 78 1.70 -13.37 0.64
CA THR A 78 2.54 -14.22 -0.21
C THR A 78 2.89 -15.55 0.43
N GLU A 79 2.90 -15.65 1.75
CA GLU A 79 3.12 -16.92 2.46
C GLU A 79 2.06 -17.97 2.14
N ASN A 80 0.91 -17.57 1.64
CA ASN A 80 -0.18 -18.49 1.28
C ASN A 80 -0.14 -18.92 -0.18
N PHE A 81 0.85 -18.49 -0.94
CA PHE A 81 1.04 -18.91 -2.33
C PHE A 81 1.99 -20.08 -2.41
N ASN A 82 1.77 -20.93 -3.43
CA ASN A 82 2.76 -21.92 -3.85
C ASN A 82 3.85 -21.17 -4.62
N THR A 83 5.09 -21.32 -4.19
CA THR A 83 6.24 -20.59 -4.74
C THR A 83 7.15 -21.48 -5.62
N ASP A 84 6.62 -22.58 -6.13
CA ASP A 84 7.36 -23.42 -7.06
C ASP A 84 7.69 -22.63 -8.33
N LEU A 85 8.91 -22.83 -8.82
CA LEU A 85 9.38 -22.14 -10.00
C LEU A 85 8.81 -22.77 -11.27
N GLY A 86 8.46 -21.93 -12.25
CA GLY A 86 8.08 -22.37 -13.57
C GLY A 86 9.29 -22.57 -14.48
N ASP A 87 9.03 -22.81 -15.77
CA ASP A 87 10.07 -22.98 -16.79
C ASP A 87 10.93 -21.73 -16.98
N ASP A 88 10.45 -20.58 -16.55
CA ASP A 88 11.13 -19.29 -16.63
C ASP A 88 11.97 -18.98 -15.38
N ASP A 89 12.15 -19.96 -14.48
CA ASP A 89 12.83 -19.82 -13.19
C ASP A 89 12.19 -18.79 -12.24
N MET A 90 10.89 -18.46 -12.45
CA MET A 90 10.13 -17.54 -11.60
C MET A 90 8.93 -18.23 -11.00
N ASP A 91 8.53 -17.79 -9.80
CA ASP A 91 7.25 -18.17 -9.22
C ASP A 91 6.13 -17.24 -9.71
N ASP A 92 4.89 -17.54 -9.35
CA ASP A 92 3.72 -16.76 -9.79
C ASP A 92 3.75 -15.33 -9.25
N ILE A 93 4.26 -15.13 -8.03
CA ILE A 93 4.34 -13.81 -7.40
C ILE A 93 5.33 -12.95 -8.19
N GLU A 94 6.49 -13.49 -8.51
CA GLU A 94 7.51 -12.76 -9.29
C GLU A 94 6.97 -12.33 -10.66
N ARG A 95 6.22 -13.22 -11.34
CA ARG A 95 5.61 -12.91 -12.63
C ARG A 95 4.61 -11.76 -12.53
N GLU A 96 3.77 -11.76 -11.50
CA GLU A 96 2.78 -10.71 -11.31
C GLU A 96 3.45 -9.37 -10.97
N ILE A 97 4.50 -9.39 -10.15
CA ILE A 97 5.23 -8.18 -9.78
C ILE A 97 5.91 -7.55 -11.01
N GLU A 98 6.47 -8.36 -11.90
CA GLU A 98 7.10 -7.86 -13.14
C GLU A 98 6.14 -7.07 -14.03
N LYS A 99 4.85 -7.35 -13.97
CA LYS A 99 3.83 -6.66 -14.77
C LYS A 99 3.51 -5.27 -14.24
N ILE A 100 3.89 -4.97 -13.00
CA ILE A 100 3.54 -3.71 -12.35
C ILE A 100 4.49 -2.62 -12.80
N LYS A 101 3.92 -1.54 -13.33
CA LYS A 101 4.68 -0.35 -13.69
C LYS A 101 4.66 0.63 -12.52
N CYS A 102 5.75 0.66 -11.77
CA CYS A 102 5.86 1.50 -10.59
C CYS A 102 6.42 2.88 -10.94
N TRP A 103 6.18 3.84 -10.05
CA TRP A 103 6.84 5.13 -10.12
C TRP A 103 8.34 4.93 -9.88
N GLU A 104 9.18 5.53 -10.71
CA GLU A 104 10.63 5.36 -10.64
C GLU A 104 11.36 6.68 -10.42
N LYS A 105 10.79 7.79 -10.90
CA LYS A 105 11.48 9.09 -10.88
C LYS A 105 10.47 10.23 -10.94
N PRO A 106 10.86 11.44 -10.52
CA PRO A 106 9.99 12.60 -10.61
C PRO A 106 9.45 12.80 -12.03
N GLY A 107 8.14 13.02 -12.13
CA GLY A 107 7.43 13.21 -13.39
C GLY A 107 6.79 11.95 -13.97
N ASP A 108 7.01 10.81 -13.33
CA ASP A 108 6.36 9.56 -13.78
C ASP A 108 4.85 9.57 -13.54
#